data_5cfd938f56e0de030eb9694881a88576
#
_entry.id   5cfd938f56e0de030eb9694881a88576
#
_cell.length_a   1.000
_cell.length_b   1.000
_cell.length_c   1.000
_cell.angle_alpha   90.00
_cell.angle_beta   90.00
_cell.angle_gamma   90.00
#
_symmetry.space_group_name_H-M   'P 1'
#
loop_
_entity.id
_entity.type
_entity.pdbx_description
1 polymer ?
#
loop_
_entity_poly.entity_id
_entity_poly.type
_entity_poly.pdbx_seq_one_letter_code
_entity_poly.pdbx_strand_id
1 'polypeptide(L)'
;MSQPIIREIEEGDFEKGFLNTLDTLREASTISKDKALEIFNNIKSNPNHIIIVAEIDDRIIGATTLLIEPKFIHKGGFVGHIEDVVVSKEFQGQKIGEKIIKYVLKLAEKHNCYKTILDCSDDVKQFYEKMGFKYHSNEFRFDHN
;
A
#
# COMPACT_ATOMS: atom_id res chain seq x y z
N MET A 1 6.51 -23.81 2.85
CA MET A 1 5.65 -22.64 3.01
C MET A 1 5.23 -22.10 1.65
N SER A 2 3.96 -21.77 1.54
CA SER A 2 3.44 -21.18 0.31
C SER A 2 4.03 -19.79 0.08
N GLN A 3 4.29 -19.46 -1.17
CA GLN A 3 4.70 -18.11 -1.54
C GLN A 3 3.49 -17.19 -1.56
N PRO A 4 3.64 -15.93 -1.16
CA PRO A 4 2.54 -14.99 -1.22
C PRO A 4 2.17 -14.67 -2.67
N ILE A 5 0.87 -14.50 -2.91
CA ILE A 5 0.34 -13.97 -4.15
C ILE A 5 0.17 -12.47 -3.94
N ILE A 6 0.81 -11.66 -4.79
CA ILE A 6 0.70 -10.20 -4.72
C ILE A 6 -0.22 -9.76 -5.86
N ARG A 7 -1.29 -9.05 -5.52
CA ARG A 7 -2.31 -8.67 -6.49
C ARG A 7 -3.13 -7.48 -6.01
N GLU A 8 -3.97 -6.95 -6.87
CA GLU A 8 -4.90 -5.90 -6.48
C GLU A 8 -6.03 -6.47 -5.60
N ILE A 9 -6.54 -5.65 -4.68
CA ILE A 9 -7.61 -6.03 -3.76
C ILE A 9 -8.89 -6.40 -4.51
N GLU A 10 -9.62 -7.36 -3.97
CA GLU A 10 -10.94 -7.79 -4.44
C GLU A 10 -11.94 -7.71 -3.29
N GLU A 11 -13.25 -7.62 -3.61
CA GLU A 11 -14.27 -7.53 -2.58
C GLU A 11 -14.23 -8.70 -1.59
N GLY A 12 -13.94 -9.92 -2.07
CA GLY A 12 -13.83 -11.09 -1.22
C GLY A 12 -12.72 -11.04 -0.17
N ASP A 13 -11.78 -10.11 -0.30
CA ASP A 13 -10.65 -10.01 0.62
C ASP A 13 -11.07 -9.53 2.02
N PHE A 14 -12.22 -8.89 2.14
CA PHE A 14 -12.76 -8.51 3.44
C PHE A 14 -13.08 -9.74 4.29
N GLU A 15 -13.39 -10.86 3.67
CA GLU A 15 -13.65 -12.13 4.35
C GLU A 15 -12.37 -12.94 4.59
N LYS A 16 -11.25 -12.48 4.02
CA LYS A 16 -9.94 -13.11 4.18
C LYS A 16 -9.04 -12.35 5.17
N GLY A 17 -9.62 -11.46 5.97
CA GLY A 17 -8.90 -10.76 7.02
C GLY A 17 -8.20 -9.48 6.59
N PHE A 18 -8.62 -8.84 5.51
CA PHE A 18 -7.99 -7.60 5.04
C PHE A 18 -7.99 -6.51 6.13
N LEU A 19 -9.16 -6.22 6.74
CA LEU A 19 -9.22 -5.18 7.76
C LEU A 19 -8.41 -5.54 9.00
N ASN A 20 -8.38 -6.83 9.36
CA ASN A 20 -7.59 -7.29 10.50
C ASN A 20 -6.10 -7.12 10.26
N THR A 21 -5.65 -7.28 9.02
CA THR A 21 -4.25 -7.03 8.65
C THR A 21 -3.91 -5.55 8.84
N LEU A 22 -4.81 -4.65 8.49
CA LEU A 22 -4.60 -3.21 8.69
C LEU A 22 -4.49 -2.84 10.17
N ASP A 23 -5.10 -3.61 11.08
CA ASP A 23 -5.02 -3.35 12.52
C ASP A 23 -3.57 -3.33 13.03
N THR A 24 -2.67 -4.03 12.33
CA THR A 24 -1.24 -4.01 12.67
C THR A 24 -0.65 -2.60 12.52
N LEU A 25 -1.19 -1.82 11.59
CA LEU A 25 -0.79 -0.44 11.36
C LEU A 25 -1.62 0.51 12.25
N ARG A 26 -2.94 0.40 12.16
CA ARG A 26 -3.90 1.21 12.91
C ARG A 26 -5.26 0.51 12.87
N GLU A 27 -6.05 0.65 13.92
CA GLU A 27 -7.35 -0.01 14.03
C GLU A 27 -8.22 0.25 12.81
N ALA A 28 -8.71 -0.82 12.18
CA ALA A 28 -9.57 -0.79 11.00
C ALA A 28 -10.71 -1.79 11.07
N SER A 29 -10.54 -2.90 11.78
CA SER A 29 -11.51 -4.01 11.81
C SER A 29 -12.80 -3.69 12.54
N THR A 30 -12.89 -2.54 13.22
CA THR A 30 -14.08 -2.11 13.95
C THR A 30 -15.12 -1.44 13.09
N ILE A 31 -14.80 -1.08 11.84
CA ILE A 31 -15.81 -0.50 10.95
C ILE A 31 -16.80 -1.59 10.50
N SER A 32 -18.05 -1.20 10.23
CA SER A 32 -19.07 -2.14 9.79
C SER A 32 -18.76 -2.67 8.39
N LYS A 33 -19.33 -3.83 8.06
CA LYS A 33 -19.20 -4.40 6.71
C LYS A 33 -19.74 -3.42 5.66
N ASP A 34 -20.88 -2.79 5.92
CA ASP A 34 -21.48 -1.84 4.99
C ASP A 34 -20.58 -0.63 4.77
N LYS A 35 -19.95 -0.13 5.84
CA LYS A 35 -19.02 1.00 5.72
C LYS A 35 -17.77 0.59 4.93
N ALA A 36 -17.25 -0.59 5.18
CA ALA A 36 -16.10 -1.12 4.44
C ALA A 36 -16.39 -1.22 2.95
N LEU A 37 -17.58 -1.72 2.57
CA LEU A 37 -17.99 -1.83 1.17
C LEU A 37 -18.16 -0.45 0.53
N GLU A 38 -18.71 0.51 1.26
CA GLU A 38 -18.83 1.89 0.79
C GLU A 38 -17.45 2.46 0.44
N ILE A 39 -16.49 2.32 1.34
CA ILE A 39 -15.11 2.78 1.12
C ILE A 39 -14.49 2.06 -0.07
N PHE A 40 -14.65 0.74 -0.13
CA PHE A 40 -14.12 -0.08 -1.22
C PHE A 40 -14.66 0.39 -2.58
N ASN A 41 -15.95 0.62 -2.68
CA ASN A 41 -16.56 1.08 -3.93
C ASN A 41 -16.06 2.46 -4.34
N ASN A 42 -15.88 3.36 -3.37
CA ASN A 42 -15.29 4.68 -3.65
C ASN A 42 -13.87 4.56 -4.19
N ILE A 43 -13.07 3.68 -3.60
CA ILE A 43 -11.70 3.44 -4.05
C ILE A 43 -11.69 2.86 -5.46
N LYS A 44 -12.52 1.85 -5.70
CA LYS A 44 -12.58 1.19 -7.02
C LYS A 44 -13.08 2.10 -8.12
N SER A 45 -13.85 3.13 -7.81
CA SER A 45 -14.32 4.10 -8.78
C SER A 45 -13.21 5.04 -9.27
N ASN A 46 -12.08 5.08 -8.59
CA ASN A 46 -10.94 5.92 -8.95
C ASN A 46 -9.79 5.04 -9.47
N PRO A 47 -9.51 5.04 -10.78
CA PRO A 47 -8.45 4.20 -11.34
C PRO A 47 -7.05 4.59 -10.85
N ASN A 48 -6.89 5.75 -10.23
CA ASN A 48 -5.61 6.21 -9.68
C ASN A 48 -5.44 5.86 -8.19
N HIS A 49 -6.37 5.12 -7.63
CA HIS A 49 -6.30 4.67 -6.24
C HIS A 49 -6.29 3.14 -6.23
N ILE A 50 -5.12 2.56 -6.03
CA ILE A 50 -4.92 1.11 -6.19
C ILE A 50 -4.45 0.54 -4.85
N ILE A 51 -5.17 -0.46 -4.34
CA ILE A 51 -4.74 -1.19 -3.13
C ILE A 51 -4.19 -2.54 -3.57
N ILE A 52 -2.99 -2.85 -3.12
CA ILE A 52 -2.30 -4.10 -3.40
C ILE A 52 -2.27 -4.92 -2.12
N VAL A 53 -2.56 -6.20 -2.22
CA VAL A 53 -2.57 -7.13 -1.10
C VAL A 53 -1.62 -8.29 -1.34
N ALA A 54 -1.18 -8.90 -0.24
CA ALA A 54 -0.42 -10.15 -0.27
C ALA A 54 -1.29 -11.23 0.38
N GLU A 55 -1.48 -12.32 -0.33
CA GLU A 55 -2.31 -13.43 0.09
C GLU A 55 -1.47 -14.71 0.27
N ILE A 56 -1.65 -15.38 1.40
CA ILE A 56 -1.08 -16.71 1.65
C ILE A 56 -2.21 -17.58 2.20
N ASP A 57 -2.40 -18.76 1.57
CA ASP A 57 -3.37 -19.76 2.03
C ASP A 57 -4.74 -19.15 2.31
N ASP A 58 -5.24 -18.38 1.35
CA ASP A 58 -6.57 -17.79 1.40
C ASP A 58 -6.75 -16.72 2.48
N ARG A 59 -5.64 -16.14 2.94
CA ARG A 59 -5.62 -15.13 3.99
C ARG A 59 -4.81 -13.93 3.53
N ILE A 60 -5.35 -12.72 3.73
CA ILE A 60 -4.62 -11.48 3.44
C ILE A 60 -3.69 -11.19 4.61
N ILE A 61 -2.39 -11.09 4.30
CA ILE A 61 -1.36 -10.93 5.34
C ILE A 61 -0.50 -9.69 5.14
N GLY A 62 -0.75 -8.93 4.10
CA GLY A 62 -0.06 -7.67 3.86
C GLY A 62 -0.83 -6.81 2.88
N ALA A 63 -0.55 -5.51 2.88
CA ALA A 63 -1.20 -4.57 1.99
C ALA A 63 -0.42 -3.28 1.87
N THR A 64 -0.69 -2.54 0.81
CA THR A 64 -0.29 -1.15 0.65
C THR A 64 -1.18 -0.46 -0.37
N THR A 65 -1.15 0.87 -0.38
CA THR A 65 -1.89 1.68 -1.33
C THR A 65 -0.93 2.41 -2.25
N LEU A 66 -1.25 2.43 -3.54
CA LEU A 66 -0.57 3.27 -4.52
C LEU A 66 -1.58 4.31 -5.02
N LEU A 67 -1.28 5.59 -4.76
CA LEU A 67 -2.04 6.71 -5.31
C LEU A 67 -1.25 7.31 -6.46
N ILE A 68 -1.89 7.51 -7.60
CA ILE A 68 -1.24 8.06 -8.79
C ILE A 68 -1.77 9.46 -9.01
N GLU A 69 -0.88 10.44 -8.91
CA GLU A 69 -1.23 11.85 -9.03
C GLU A 69 -0.79 12.39 -10.39
N PRO A 70 -1.73 12.87 -11.23
CA PRO A 70 -1.36 13.57 -12.46
C PRO A 70 -0.80 14.95 -12.12
N LYS A 71 0.24 15.36 -12.82
CA LYS A 71 0.91 16.64 -12.62
C LYS A 71 0.87 17.48 -13.89
N PHE A 72 0.92 18.80 -13.74
CA PHE A 72 1.21 19.68 -14.87
C PHE A 72 2.71 19.72 -15.16
N ILE A 73 3.53 19.69 -14.12
CA ILE A 73 4.99 19.65 -14.27
C ILE A 73 5.43 18.31 -14.88
N HIS A 74 6.69 18.22 -15.29
CA HIS A 74 7.24 17.06 -16.00
C HIS A 74 6.39 16.67 -17.21
N LYS A 75 5.91 17.70 -17.95
CA LYS A 75 5.14 17.52 -19.19
C LYS A 75 3.86 16.70 -18.97
N GLY A 76 3.17 16.95 -17.87
CA GLY A 76 1.95 16.21 -17.54
C GLY A 76 2.22 14.81 -17.04
N GLY A 77 3.33 14.59 -16.38
CA GLY A 77 3.70 13.29 -15.84
C GLY A 77 2.89 12.90 -14.59
N PHE A 78 3.16 11.69 -14.11
CA PHE A 78 2.46 11.13 -12.95
C PHE A 78 3.43 10.86 -11.81
N VAL A 79 2.97 11.02 -10.58
CA VAL A 79 3.72 10.68 -9.37
C VAL A 79 2.99 9.58 -8.62
N GLY A 80 3.70 8.52 -8.25
CA GLY A 80 3.16 7.47 -7.40
C GLY A 80 3.40 7.80 -5.93
N HIS A 81 2.37 7.63 -5.10
CA HIS A 81 2.46 7.79 -3.64
C HIS A 81 2.16 6.46 -3.00
N ILE A 82 3.12 5.91 -2.26
CA ILE A 82 2.92 4.68 -1.50
C ILE A 82 2.45 5.07 -0.10
N GLU A 83 1.32 4.50 0.32
CA GLU A 83 0.68 4.78 1.60
C GLU A 83 0.34 3.48 2.32
N ASP A 84 0.34 3.51 3.66
CA ASP A 84 -0.17 2.44 4.51
C ASP A 84 0.44 1.06 4.20
N VAL A 85 1.76 0.98 4.26
CA VAL A 85 2.47 -0.30 4.07
C VAL A 85 2.35 -1.12 5.35
N VAL A 86 1.80 -2.32 5.26
CA VAL A 86 1.59 -3.18 6.43
C VAL A 86 1.80 -4.65 6.09
N VAL A 87 2.39 -5.38 7.05
CA VAL A 87 2.47 -6.85 7.02
C VAL A 87 2.06 -7.33 8.40
N SER A 88 1.17 -8.32 8.46
CA SER A 88 0.72 -8.93 9.72
C SER A 88 1.91 -9.40 10.54
N LYS A 89 1.84 -9.23 11.86
CA LYS A 89 2.96 -9.55 12.77
C LYS A 89 3.51 -10.95 12.57
N GLU A 90 2.62 -11.93 12.37
CA GLU A 90 3.01 -13.34 12.16
C GLU A 90 3.90 -13.55 10.94
N PHE A 91 3.82 -12.65 9.96
CA PHE A 91 4.51 -12.78 8.67
C PHE A 91 5.64 -11.78 8.48
N GLN A 92 5.93 -10.97 9.49
CA GLN A 92 7.07 -10.05 9.43
C GLN A 92 8.39 -10.83 9.43
N GLY A 93 9.42 -10.26 8.81
CA GLY A 93 10.73 -10.90 8.73
C GLY A 93 10.85 -11.94 7.62
N GLN A 94 9.83 -12.10 6.77
CA GLN A 94 9.82 -13.09 5.68
C GLN A 94 9.90 -12.44 4.29
N LYS A 95 10.31 -11.18 4.24
CA LYS A 95 10.49 -10.41 3.00
C LYS A 95 9.19 -10.14 2.23
N ILE A 96 8.05 -10.24 2.90
CA ILE A 96 6.74 -9.99 2.25
C ILE A 96 6.59 -8.50 1.92
N GLY A 97 6.98 -7.62 2.85
CA GLY A 97 6.95 -6.18 2.59
C GLY A 97 7.80 -5.79 1.39
N GLU A 98 8.99 -6.40 1.26
CA GLU A 98 9.85 -6.18 0.11
C GLU A 98 9.17 -6.58 -1.20
N LYS A 99 8.51 -7.73 -1.20
CA LYS A 99 7.80 -8.22 -2.39
C LYS A 99 6.64 -7.30 -2.76
N ILE A 100 5.89 -6.82 -1.77
CA ILE A 100 4.79 -5.89 -2.00
C ILE A 100 5.32 -4.60 -2.62
N ILE A 101 6.36 -4.01 -2.05
CA ILE A 101 6.91 -2.74 -2.54
C ILE A 101 7.48 -2.90 -3.96
N LYS A 102 8.20 -3.98 -4.22
CA LYS A 102 8.73 -4.23 -5.57
C LYS A 102 7.60 -4.35 -6.60
N TYR A 103 6.51 -5.02 -6.23
CA TYR A 103 5.34 -5.11 -7.10
C TYR A 103 4.76 -3.73 -7.41
N VAL A 104 4.61 -2.91 -6.37
CA VAL A 104 4.04 -1.56 -6.51
C VAL A 104 4.94 -0.66 -7.34
N LEU A 105 6.27 -0.76 -7.21
CA LEU A 105 7.20 0.01 -8.03
C LEU A 105 7.05 -0.32 -9.51
N LYS A 106 6.90 -1.61 -9.84
CA LYS A 106 6.65 -2.03 -11.23
C LYS A 106 5.31 -1.53 -11.73
N LEU A 107 4.30 -1.55 -10.86
CA LEU A 107 2.97 -1.04 -11.22
C LEU A 107 3.01 0.46 -11.49
N ALA A 108 3.71 1.22 -10.65
CA ALA A 108 3.89 2.66 -10.85
C ALA A 108 4.60 2.95 -12.17
N GLU A 109 5.63 2.17 -12.49
CA GLU A 109 6.33 2.29 -13.78
C GLU A 109 5.39 2.06 -14.95
N LYS A 110 4.54 1.04 -14.88
CA LYS A 110 3.54 0.75 -15.92
C LYS A 110 2.53 1.89 -16.10
N HIS A 111 2.25 2.62 -15.03
CA HIS A 111 1.36 3.78 -15.05
C HIS A 111 2.10 5.07 -15.41
N ASN A 112 3.32 4.97 -15.91
CA ASN A 112 4.13 6.11 -16.38
C ASN A 112 4.46 7.12 -15.28
N CYS A 113 4.60 6.67 -14.05
CA CYS A 113 5.05 7.54 -12.97
C CYS A 113 6.53 7.86 -13.18
N TYR A 114 6.89 9.16 -13.14
CA TYR A 114 8.29 9.55 -13.27
C TYR A 114 9.04 9.42 -11.94
N LYS A 115 8.31 9.32 -10.83
CA LYS A 115 8.87 8.99 -9.52
C LYS A 115 7.79 8.38 -8.65
N THR A 116 8.21 7.63 -7.63
CA THR A 116 7.35 7.10 -6.58
C THR A 116 7.92 7.53 -5.25
N ILE A 117 7.09 8.12 -4.40
CA ILE A 117 7.51 8.66 -3.10
C ILE A 117 6.74 7.99 -1.97
N LEU A 118 7.35 8.01 -0.79
CA LEU A 118 6.71 7.58 0.45
C LEU A 118 7.39 8.32 1.60
N ASP A 119 6.73 8.33 2.74
CA ASP A 119 7.36 8.76 3.98
C ASP A 119 7.43 7.56 4.92
N CYS A 120 8.38 7.58 5.84
CA CYS A 120 8.57 6.50 6.79
C CYS A 120 9.27 7.01 8.04
N SER A 121 9.16 6.24 9.12
CA SER A 121 9.91 6.52 10.34
C SER A 121 11.38 6.11 10.16
N ASP A 122 12.25 6.67 11.00
CA ASP A 122 13.69 6.43 10.89
C ASP A 122 14.08 4.96 11.04
N ASP A 123 13.33 4.20 11.82
CA ASP A 123 13.64 2.79 12.09
C ASP A 123 13.45 1.88 10.87
N VAL A 124 12.71 2.32 9.85
CA VAL A 124 12.52 1.53 8.61
C VAL A 124 13.20 2.14 7.39
N LYS A 125 13.97 3.20 7.55
CA LYS A 125 14.68 3.85 6.43
C LYS A 125 15.53 2.88 5.64
N GLN A 126 16.31 2.05 6.33
CA GLN A 126 17.21 1.10 5.67
C GLN A 126 16.46 0.10 4.80
N PHE A 127 15.26 -0.29 5.21
CA PHE A 127 14.42 -1.20 4.43
C PHE A 127 14.15 -0.61 3.03
N TYR A 128 13.79 0.67 2.98
CA TYR A 128 13.50 1.33 1.70
C TYR A 128 14.78 1.66 0.92
N GLU A 129 15.84 2.08 1.62
CA GLU A 129 17.12 2.38 0.96
C GLU A 129 17.68 1.18 0.22
N LYS A 130 17.55 -0.02 0.79
CA LYS A 130 18.00 -1.26 0.14
C LYS A 130 17.28 -1.55 -1.16
N MET A 131 16.06 -1.00 -1.33
CA MET A 131 15.27 -1.19 -2.55
C MET A 131 15.50 -0.07 -3.56
N GLY A 132 16.40 0.88 -3.28
CA GLY A 132 16.75 1.95 -4.20
C GLY A 132 16.09 3.29 -3.90
N PHE A 133 15.29 3.38 -2.84
CA PHE A 133 14.75 4.69 -2.43
C PHE A 133 15.87 5.55 -1.85
N LYS A 134 15.75 6.86 -2.05
CA LYS A 134 16.70 7.84 -1.53
C LYS A 134 15.96 8.88 -0.71
N TYR A 135 16.56 9.31 0.38
CA TYR A 135 16.03 10.43 1.14
C TYR A 135 15.86 11.64 0.23
N HIS A 136 14.72 12.27 0.26
CA HIS A 136 14.41 13.40 -0.63
C HIS A 136 13.98 14.64 0.14
N SER A 137 13.02 14.52 1.05
CA SER A 137 12.47 15.67 1.78
C SER A 137 11.85 15.21 3.09
N ASN A 138 11.38 16.18 3.87
CA ASN A 138 10.80 15.92 5.17
C ASN A 138 9.27 15.90 5.09
N GLU A 139 8.65 15.06 5.93
CA GLU A 139 7.20 15.08 6.13
C GLU A 139 6.87 16.05 7.25
N PHE A 140 5.80 16.84 7.05
CA PHE A 140 5.20 17.67 8.11
C PHE A 140 3.73 17.27 8.21
N ARG A 141 3.20 17.30 9.43
CA ARG A 141 1.83 16.88 9.69
C ARG A 141 1.08 17.97 10.44
N PHE A 142 -0.14 18.24 10.01
CA PHE A 142 -1.07 19.14 10.69
C PHE A 142 -2.36 18.38 10.93
N ASP A 143 -2.76 18.23 12.17
CA ASP A 143 -4.01 17.55 12.54
C ASP A 143 -5.16 18.56 12.56
N HIS A 144 -6.31 18.17 11.98
CA HIS A 144 -7.48 19.04 11.87
C HIS A 144 -8.45 18.89 13.05
N ASN A 145 -8.10 18.08 14.03
CA ASN A 145 -8.93 17.87 15.22
C ASN A 145 -8.18 18.24 16.48
#